data_846cb5e7545e95fd82bf0034661d4eb4
#
_entry.id   846cb5e7545e95fd82bf0034661d4eb4
#
_cell.length_a   1.000
_cell.length_b   1.000
_cell.length_c   1.000
_cell.angle_alpha   90.00
_cell.angle_beta   90.00
_cell.angle_gamma   90.00
#
_symmetry.space_group_name_H-M   'P 1'
#
loop_
_entity.id
_entity.type
_entity.pdbx_description
1 polymer ?
#
loop_
_entity_poly.entity_id
_entity_poly.type
_entity_poly.pdbx_seq_one_letter_code
_entity_poly.pdbx_strand_id
1 'polypeptide(L)' 'KMLGLGDSYNDLPLFKTSDYSFTFHSSPDSLKKEVNDVVSSVSEAINKVL' A
#
# COMPACT_ATOMS: atom_id res chain seq x y z
N LYS A 1 6.82 -2.45 13.97
CA LYS A 1 5.82 -2.67 12.94
C LYS A 1 6.19 -1.91 11.67
N MET A 2 6.10 -2.58 10.54
CA MET A 2 6.55 -2.02 9.27
C MET A 2 5.36 -1.74 8.34
N LEU A 3 5.30 -0.52 7.83
CA LEU A 3 4.25 -0.10 6.91
C LEU A 3 4.85 0.06 5.52
N GLY A 4 4.16 -0.48 4.51
CA GLY A 4 4.58 -0.37 3.12
C GLY A 4 3.61 0.47 2.32
N LEU A 5 4.11 1.39 1.52
CA LEU A 5 3.29 2.24 0.66
C LEU A 5 3.95 2.35 -0.70
N GLY A 6 3.25 1.95 -1.74
CA GLY A 6 3.81 1.97 -3.07
C GLY A 6 2.73 1.92 -4.14
N ASP A 7 3.12 2.18 -5.39
CA ASP A 7 2.17 2.28 -6.49
C ASP A 7 2.62 1.53 -7.75
N SER A 8 3.63 0.69 -7.66
CA SER A 8 4.11 -0.05 -8.82
C SER A 8 4.44 -1.50 -8.45
N TYR A 9 4.61 -2.33 -9.48
CA TYR A 9 4.95 -3.73 -9.28
C TYR A 9 6.33 -3.91 -8.65
N ASN A 10 7.21 -2.94 -8.78
CA ASN A 10 8.51 -2.98 -8.14
C ASN A 10 8.41 -2.97 -6.62
N ASP A 11 7.25 -2.55 -6.10
CA ASP A 11 7.00 -2.46 -4.66
C ASP A 11 6.45 -3.78 -4.07
N LEU A 12 6.20 -4.79 -4.89
CA LEU A 12 5.67 -6.06 -4.39
C LEU A 12 6.51 -6.69 -3.29
N PRO A 13 7.86 -6.72 -3.40
CA PRO A 13 8.67 -7.26 -2.31
C PRO A 13 8.49 -6.45 -1.02
N LEU A 14 8.33 -5.14 -1.13
CA LEU A 14 8.06 -4.29 0.02
C LEU A 14 6.75 -4.67 0.69
N PHE A 15 5.70 -4.87 -0.10
CA PHE A 15 4.39 -5.25 0.43
C PHE A 15 4.46 -6.59 1.18
N LYS A 16 5.20 -7.54 0.62
CA LYS A 16 5.30 -8.88 1.22
C LYS A 16 6.05 -8.88 2.55
N THR A 17 6.98 -7.95 2.73
CA THR A 17 7.76 -7.87 3.96
C THR A 17 7.16 -6.90 4.98
N SER A 18 6.13 -6.15 4.59
CA SER A 18 5.48 -5.19 5.48
C SER A 18 4.42 -5.86 6.33
N ASP A 19 4.22 -5.36 7.54
CA ASP A 19 3.14 -5.82 8.41
C ASP A 19 1.78 -5.37 7.88
N TYR A 20 1.75 -4.17 7.29
CA TYR A 20 0.55 -3.62 6.69
C TYR A 20 0.96 -2.80 5.46
N SER A 21 0.25 -2.99 4.36
CA SER A 21 0.63 -2.34 3.11
C SER A 21 -0.54 -1.59 2.48
N PHE A 22 -0.20 -0.53 1.76
CA PHE A 22 -1.16 0.33 1.07
C PHE A 22 -0.73 0.58 -0.36
N THR A 23 -1.70 0.81 -1.24
CA THR A 23 -1.43 1.37 -2.56
C THR A 23 -2.46 2.46 -2.84
N PHE A 24 -2.37 3.11 -3.99
CA PHE A 24 -3.25 4.22 -4.33
C PHE A 24 -4.38 3.78 -5.25
N HIS A 25 -5.48 4.52 -5.25
CA HIS A 25 -6.63 4.22 -6.12
C HIS A 25 -6.25 4.24 -7.60
N SER A 26 -5.23 5.00 -7.97
CA SER A 26 -4.75 5.08 -9.35
C SER A 26 -3.89 3.89 -9.77
N SER A 27 -3.54 3.01 -8.84
CA SER A 27 -2.72 1.85 -9.13
C SER A 27 -3.50 0.78 -9.89
N PRO A 28 -2.81 -0.12 -10.63
CA PRO A 28 -3.50 -1.22 -11.31
C PRO A 28 -4.24 -2.13 -10.33
N ASP A 29 -5.35 -2.70 -10.78
CA ASP A 29 -6.16 -3.59 -9.94
C ASP A 29 -5.38 -4.80 -9.45
N SER A 30 -4.48 -5.32 -10.28
CA SER A 30 -3.67 -6.48 -9.89
C SER A 30 -2.75 -6.14 -8.73
N LEU A 31 -2.29 -4.89 -8.63
CA LEU A 31 -1.48 -4.44 -7.53
C LEU A 31 -2.33 -4.23 -6.27
N LYS A 32 -3.54 -3.71 -6.45
CA LYS A 32 -4.45 -3.48 -5.33
C LYS A 32 -4.77 -4.77 -4.58
N LYS A 33 -4.74 -5.90 -5.25
CA LYS A 33 -5.00 -7.20 -4.62
C LYS A 33 -3.87 -7.66 -3.72
N GLU A 34 -2.68 -7.08 -3.87
CA GLU A 34 -1.49 -7.50 -3.14
C GLU A 34 -1.26 -6.68 -1.87
N VAL A 35 -2.14 -5.72 -1.58
CA VAL A 35 -2.00 -4.85 -0.42
C VAL A 35 -3.18 -5.02 0.52
N ASN A 36 -3.01 -4.51 1.75
CA ASN A 36 -4.06 -4.59 2.76
C ASN A 36 -5.14 -3.54 2.54
N ASP A 37 -4.78 -2.38 2.00
CA ASP A 37 -5.73 -1.29 1.84
C ASP A 37 -5.36 -0.40 0.66
N VAL A 38 -6.32 0.38 0.19
CA VAL A 38 -6.13 1.32 -0.91
C VAL A 38 -6.50 2.71 -0.42
N VAL A 39 -5.64 3.69 -0.71
CA VAL A 39 -5.81 5.05 -0.20
C VAL A 39 -5.69 6.07 -1.33
N SER A 40 -6.16 7.30 -1.06
CA SER A 40 -6.09 8.40 -2.04
C SER A 40 -4.78 9.18 -1.92
N SER A 41 -4.15 9.15 -0.76
CA SER A 41 -2.95 9.93 -0.51
C SER A 41 -2.15 9.34 0.64
N VAL A 42 -0.90 9.81 0.79
CA VAL A 42 -0.05 9.41 1.91
C VAL A 42 -0.68 9.83 3.24
N SER A 43 -1.29 11.01 3.28
CA SER A 43 -1.96 11.48 4.49
C SER A 43 -3.07 10.54 4.92
N GLU A 44 -3.85 10.03 3.98
CA GLU A 44 -4.91 9.08 4.29
C GLU A 44 -4.33 7.79 4.88
N ALA A 45 -3.23 7.31 4.32
CA ALA A 45 -2.59 6.09 4.83
C ALA A 45 -2.12 6.29 6.26
N ILE A 46 -1.52 7.44 6.56
CA ILE A 46 -1.06 7.75 7.90
C ILE A 46 -2.23 7.81 8.88
N ASN A 47 -3.32 8.44 8.48
CA ASN A 47 -4.50 8.55 9.34
C ASN A 47 -5.12 7.19 9.67
N LYS A 48 -5.02 6.24 8.74
CA LYS A 48 -5.58 4.91 8.96
C LYS A 48 -4.80 4.11 10.02
N VAL A 49 -3.52 4.40 10.18
CA VAL A 49 -2.69 3.66 11.13
C VAL A 49 -2.48 4.40 12.45
N LEU A 50 -2.89 5.64 12.53
CA LEU A 50 -2.91 6.39 13.77
C LEU A 50 -4.24 6.17 14.49
#